data_15fcba5652e95d3f5baff2f2d411a336
#
_entry.id   15fcba5652e95d3f5baff2f2d411a336
#
_cell.length_a   1.000
_cell.length_b   1.000
_cell.length_c   1.000
_cell.angle_alpha   90.00
_cell.angle_beta   90.00
_cell.angle_gamma   90.00
#
_symmetry.space_group_name_H-M   'P 1'
#
loop_
_entity.id
_entity.type
_entity.pdbx_description
1 polymer ?
#
loop_
_entity_poly.entity_id
_entity_poly.type
_entity_poly.pdbx_seq_one_letter_code
_entity_poly.pdbx_strand_id
1 'polypeptide(L)'
;MIFKNFLNIKKNKIIKKDLLNLLKKQPKLFETLKTNYKYSYSKKIISKYKKFSNIRVIGMGGSVLGTEAIYDFLKSKIKKKFTFVNNLNSNADYFKDKNINLNLIISKSGNTLETIANASTLIKSKDSNIVITENKDSYLADLAKKLKAEILEHKNYVGGRYSVLSEVGMLPAELMNLNENKFKQFNNLIKNKIFTN
;
A
#
# COMPACT_ATOMS: atom_id res chain seq x y z
N MET A 1 -18.81 3.68 23.69
CA MET A 1 -17.82 2.59 23.82
C MET A 1 -17.09 2.83 25.12
N ILE A 2 -17.24 1.98 26.13
CA ILE A 2 -16.56 2.13 27.44
C ILE A 2 -15.36 1.20 27.39
N PHE A 3 -14.16 1.75 27.37
CA PHE A 3 -12.92 0.99 27.48
C PHE A 3 -12.71 0.56 28.94
N LYS A 4 -13.27 -0.61 29.31
CA LYS A 4 -12.94 -1.27 30.59
C LYS A 4 -11.52 -1.78 30.49
N ASN A 5 -10.62 -1.35 31.35
CA ASN A 5 -9.20 -1.76 31.48
C ASN A 5 -8.13 -0.82 30.90
N PHE A 6 -8.45 0.40 30.52
CA PHE A 6 -7.40 1.41 30.41
C PHE A 6 -7.04 1.90 31.82
N LEU A 7 -5.98 1.34 32.39
CA LEU A 7 -5.37 1.87 33.59
C LEU A 7 -4.87 3.29 33.30
N ASN A 8 -5.21 4.23 34.19
CA ASN A 8 -4.64 5.58 34.15
C ASN A 8 -3.11 5.47 34.34
N ILE A 9 -2.37 5.29 33.23
CA ILE A 9 -0.92 5.23 33.26
C ILE A 9 -0.43 6.62 33.63
N LYS A 10 0.22 6.75 34.77
CA LYS A 10 0.89 8.00 35.17
C LYS A 10 1.64 8.57 34.00
N LYS A 11 1.34 9.82 33.61
CA LYS A 11 1.95 10.50 32.46
C LYS A 11 3.47 10.38 32.56
N ASN A 12 4.07 9.53 31.76
CA ASN A 12 5.52 9.35 31.77
C ASN A 12 6.18 10.55 31.06
N LYS A 13 6.75 11.43 31.83
CA LYS A 13 7.42 12.67 31.34
C LYS A 13 8.55 12.35 30.36
N ILE A 14 9.23 11.21 30.53
CA ILE A 14 10.33 10.78 29.66
C ILE A 14 9.77 10.43 28.27
N ILE A 15 8.77 9.56 28.19
CA ILE A 15 8.12 9.17 26.93
C ILE A 15 7.59 10.40 26.20
N LYS A 16 6.95 11.34 26.92
CA LYS A 16 6.47 12.58 26.32
C LYS A 16 7.61 13.43 25.75
N LYS A 17 8.73 13.54 26.46
CA LYS A 17 9.93 14.27 26.00
C LYS A 17 10.50 13.62 24.74
N ASP A 18 10.62 12.29 24.74
CA ASP A 18 11.16 11.54 23.60
C ASP A 18 10.27 11.63 22.36
N LEU A 19 8.93 11.55 22.54
CA LEU A 19 7.97 11.78 21.48
C LEU A 19 8.10 13.19 20.89
N LEU A 20 8.19 14.22 21.75
CA LEU A 20 8.36 15.60 21.29
C LEU A 20 9.68 15.80 20.55
N ASN A 21 10.76 15.17 20.99
CA ASN A 21 12.05 15.19 20.30
C ASN A 21 11.96 14.49 18.93
N LEU A 22 11.28 13.35 18.85
CA LEU A 22 11.03 12.65 17.60
C LEU A 22 10.22 13.50 16.61
N LEU A 23 9.15 14.15 17.10
CA LEU A 23 8.30 15.03 16.30
C LEU A 23 9.06 16.25 15.78
N LYS A 24 9.98 16.82 16.60
CA LYS A 24 10.85 17.94 16.18
C LYS A 24 11.82 17.53 15.06
N LYS A 25 12.35 16.31 15.12
CA LYS A 25 13.24 15.79 14.06
C LYS A 25 12.49 15.59 12.73
N GLN A 26 11.17 15.55 12.74
CA GLN A 26 10.30 15.35 11.58
C GLN A 26 10.86 14.35 10.58
N PRO A 27 10.97 13.05 10.93
CA PRO A 27 11.45 12.06 9.98
C PRO A 27 10.65 12.13 8.68
N LYS A 28 11.33 12.04 7.51
CA LYS A 28 10.66 12.07 6.20
C LYS A 28 9.51 11.07 6.09
N LEU A 29 9.58 9.97 6.83
CA LEU A 29 8.49 8.99 6.93
C LEU A 29 7.15 9.62 7.30
N PHE A 30 7.13 10.65 8.18
CA PHE A 30 5.90 11.32 8.59
C PHE A 30 5.23 12.13 7.46
N GLU A 31 5.92 12.37 6.36
CA GLU A 31 5.29 12.99 5.19
C GLU A 31 4.13 12.16 4.67
N THR A 32 4.22 10.83 4.74
CA THR A 32 3.13 9.94 4.30
C THR A 32 1.84 10.11 5.10
N LEU A 33 1.91 10.67 6.31
CA LEU A 33 0.75 10.95 7.16
C LEU A 33 0.06 12.28 6.83
N LYS A 34 0.74 13.16 6.10
CA LYS A 34 0.22 14.48 5.74
C LYS A 34 -0.82 14.39 4.62
N THR A 35 -1.87 15.20 4.70
CA THR A 35 -2.89 15.27 3.65
C THR A 35 -2.37 15.81 2.32
N ASN A 36 -1.29 16.60 2.34
CA ASN A 36 -0.62 17.15 1.17
C ASN A 36 0.56 16.29 0.66
N TYR A 37 0.66 15.03 1.09
CA TYR A 37 1.68 14.10 0.59
C TYR A 37 1.59 13.95 -0.92
N LYS A 38 2.73 14.07 -1.60
CA LYS A 38 2.81 13.93 -3.06
C LYS A 38 3.12 12.49 -3.43
N TYR A 39 2.11 11.79 -3.91
CA TYR A 39 2.27 10.45 -4.46
C TYR A 39 3.11 10.44 -5.74
N SER A 40 3.76 9.32 -6.03
CA SER A 40 4.48 9.10 -7.29
C SER A 40 3.55 8.81 -8.48
N TYR A 41 2.25 8.73 -8.27
CA TYR A 41 1.24 8.58 -9.32
C TYR A 41 0.38 9.82 -9.46
N SER A 42 -0.19 10.01 -10.65
CA SER A 42 -1.08 11.11 -10.99
C SER A 42 -2.53 10.65 -11.13
N LYS A 43 -3.47 11.59 -11.08
CA LYS A 43 -4.90 11.31 -11.37
C LYS A 43 -5.10 10.74 -12.78
N LYS A 44 -4.22 11.05 -13.74
CA LYS A 44 -4.24 10.45 -15.09
C LYS A 44 -4.00 8.93 -15.03
N ILE A 45 -3.08 8.47 -14.20
CA ILE A 45 -2.82 7.04 -13.99
C ILE A 45 -4.06 6.38 -13.40
N ILE A 46 -4.66 6.97 -12.36
CA ILE A 46 -5.90 6.43 -11.77
C ILE A 46 -6.99 6.31 -12.84
N SER A 47 -7.25 7.35 -13.60
CA SER A 47 -8.29 7.35 -14.65
C SER A 47 -8.05 6.26 -15.71
N LYS A 48 -6.78 6.07 -16.12
CA LYS A 48 -6.37 5.03 -17.09
C LYS A 48 -6.71 3.62 -16.61
N TYR A 49 -6.46 3.33 -15.32
CA TYR A 49 -6.59 1.99 -14.76
C TYR A 49 -7.88 1.74 -13.97
N LYS A 50 -8.66 2.79 -13.71
CA LYS A 50 -9.92 2.69 -12.94
C LYS A 50 -10.98 1.80 -13.62
N LYS A 51 -10.89 1.60 -14.92
CA LYS A 51 -11.80 0.75 -15.70
C LYS A 51 -11.69 -0.74 -15.37
N PHE A 52 -10.56 -1.19 -14.84
CA PHE A 52 -10.35 -2.61 -14.53
C PHE A 52 -11.13 -3.03 -13.28
N SER A 53 -11.81 -4.16 -13.36
CA SER A 53 -12.65 -4.70 -12.28
C SER A 53 -11.95 -5.82 -11.50
N ASN A 54 -11.02 -6.54 -12.15
CA ASN A 54 -10.28 -7.65 -11.56
C ASN A 54 -8.80 -7.29 -11.49
N ILE A 55 -8.31 -7.10 -10.29
CA ILE A 55 -6.98 -6.58 -10.01
C ILE A 55 -6.21 -7.57 -9.14
N ARG A 56 -4.99 -7.91 -9.54
CA ARG A 56 -4.10 -8.74 -8.73
C ARG A 56 -3.02 -7.86 -8.12
N VAL A 57 -2.77 -8.03 -6.84
CA VAL A 57 -1.68 -7.38 -6.11
C VAL A 57 -0.64 -8.45 -5.77
N ILE A 58 0.56 -8.29 -6.31
CA ILE A 58 1.69 -9.21 -6.12
C ILE A 58 2.77 -8.51 -5.30
N GLY A 59 3.15 -9.08 -4.18
CA GLY A 59 4.18 -8.52 -3.31
C GLY A 59 4.30 -9.30 -2.03
N MET A 60 5.24 -8.90 -1.15
CA MET A 60 5.51 -9.59 0.11
C MET A 60 5.41 -8.62 1.29
N GLY A 61 4.88 -9.11 2.42
CA GLY A 61 4.81 -8.37 3.68
C GLY A 61 4.16 -7.00 3.51
N GLY A 62 4.87 -5.94 3.90
CA GLY A 62 4.34 -4.57 3.84
C GLY A 62 3.92 -4.07 2.45
N SER A 63 4.40 -4.71 1.39
CA SER A 63 3.98 -4.39 0.01
C SER A 63 2.55 -4.81 -0.30
N VAL A 64 1.95 -5.69 0.49
CA VAL A 64 0.61 -6.25 0.24
C VAL A 64 -0.32 -6.08 1.43
N LEU A 65 0.15 -6.41 2.65
CA LEU A 65 -0.69 -6.55 3.83
C LEU A 65 -1.54 -5.31 4.15
N GLY A 66 -1.00 -4.11 3.93
CA GLY A 66 -1.74 -2.88 4.15
C GLY A 66 -2.91 -2.71 3.18
N THR A 67 -2.71 -3.06 1.92
CA THR A 67 -3.76 -3.04 0.88
C THR A 67 -4.83 -4.11 1.13
N GLU A 68 -4.40 -5.30 1.51
CA GLU A 68 -5.28 -6.42 1.86
C GLU A 68 -6.17 -6.06 3.06
N ALA A 69 -5.58 -5.48 4.12
CA ALA A 69 -6.33 -5.00 5.28
C ALA A 69 -7.38 -3.94 4.92
N ILE A 70 -7.04 -2.98 4.03
CA ILE A 70 -8.01 -1.99 3.53
C ILE A 70 -9.15 -2.67 2.78
N TYR A 71 -8.81 -3.62 1.90
CA TYR A 71 -9.80 -4.35 1.11
C TYR A 71 -10.76 -5.15 1.98
N ASP A 72 -10.25 -5.94 2.93
CA ASP A 72 -11.07 -6.78 3.80
C ASP A 72 -11.96 -5.96 4.74
N PHE A 73 -11.41 -4.90 5.33
CA PHE A 73 -12.16 -4.02 6.22
C PHE A 73 -13.27 -3.25 5.51
N LEU A 74 -13.04 -2.82 4.26
CA LEU A 74 -13.99 -2.02 3.49
C LEU A 74 -14.69 -2.82 2.37
N LYS A 75 -14.60 -4.14 2.38
CA LYS A 75 -15.10 -5.04 1.33
C LYS A 75 -16.54 -4.77 0.93
N SER A 76 -17.40 -4.46 1.90
CA SER A 76 -18.81 -4.13 1.64
C SER A 76 -19.03 -2.88 0.77
N LYS A 77 -18.02 -1.99 0.68
CA LYS A 77 -18.05 -0.76 -0.13
C LYS A 77 -17.33 -0.90 -1.46
N ILE A 78 -16.61 -2.01 -1.68
CA ILE A 78 -15.76 -2.23 -2.84
C ILE A 78 -16.46 -3.17 -3.81
N LYS A 79 -16.74 -2.70 -5.04
CA LYS A 79 -17.39 -3.51 -6.08
C LYS A 79 -16.39 -4.30 -6.94
N LYS A 80 -15.11 -3.98 -6.84
CA LYS A 80 -14.06 -4.62 -7.63
C LYS A 80 -13.47 -5.81 -6.90
N LYS A 81 -13.00 -6.78 -7.66
CA LYS A 81 -12.34 -7.97 -7.13
C LYS A 81 -10.83 -7.73 -7.04
N PHE A 82 -10.28 -7.90 -5.85
CA PHE A 82 -8.85 -7.90 -5.62
C PHE A 82 -8.40 -9.30 -5.22
N THR A 83 -7.29 -9.74 -5.80
CA THR A 83 -6.63 -11.01 -5.47
C THR A 83 -5.23 -10.68 -4.98
N PHE A 84 -4.88 -11.14 -3.79
CA PHE A 84 -3.59 -10.87 -3.18
C PHE A 84 -2.68 -12.08 -3.29
N VAL A 85 -1.46 -11.88 -3.75
CA VAL A 85 -0.43 -12.91 -3.91
C VAL A 85 0.76 -12.52 -3.05
N ASN A 86 0.81 -13.09 -1.85
CA ASN A 86 1.77 -12.76 -0.80
C ASN A 86 2.61 -13.95 -0.33
N ASN A 87 2.53 -15.09 -1.03
CA ASN A 87 3.26 -16.31 -0.73
C ASN A 87 3.73 -16.99 -2.02
N LEU A 88 4.79 -17.81 -1.92
CA LEU A 88 5.20 -18.77 -2.96
C LEU A 88 4.34 -20.05 -2.94
N ASN A 89 3.07 -19.92 -2.70
CA ASN A 89 2.20 -21.08 -2.73
C ASN A 89 1.84 -21.44 -4.17
N SER A 90 2.01 -22.72 -4.48
CA SER A 90 1.50 -23.36 -5.70
C SER A 90 -0.05 -23.44 -5.72
N ASN A 91 -0.74 -22.56 -4.99
CA ASN A 91 -2.20 -22.58 -4.96
C ASN A 91 -2.75 -22.39 -6.36
N ALA A 92 -3.30 -23.48 -6.89
CA ALA A 92 -3.97 -23.52 -8.18
C ALA A 92 -5.04 -22.43 -8.36
N ASP A 93 -5.51 -21.84 -7.26
CA ASP A 93 -6.53 -20.78 -7.27
C ASP A 93 -6.03 -19.46 -7.84
N TYR A 94 -4.73 -19.14 -7.70
CA TYR A 94 -4.15 -17.95 -8.34
C TYR A 94 -4.11 -18.06 -9.86
N PHE A 95 -4.05 -19.30 -10.40
CA PHE A 95 -4.04 -19.59 -11.83
C PHE A 95 -5.44 -19.72 -12.43
N LYS A 96 -6.45 -20.03 -11.60
CA LYS A 96 -7.83 -20.24 -12.05
C LYS A 96 -8.52 -18.94 -12.48
N ASP A 97 -8.11 -17.80 -11.96
CA ASP A 97 -8.76 -16.53 -12.30
C ASP A 97 -8.25 -16.01 -13.66
N LYS A 98 -8.89 -16.51 -14.72
CA LYS A 98 -8.58 -16.17 -16.11
C LYS A 98 -8.95 -14.71 -16.47
N ASN A 99 -9.65 -14.02 -15.58
CA ASN A 99 -10.24 -12.69 -15.83
C ASN A 99 -9.44 -11.53 -15.22
N ILE A 100 -8.23 -11.77 -14.71
CA ILE A 100 -7.38 -10.69 -14.20
C ILE A 100 -6.84 -9.88 -15.37
N ASN A 101 -7.02 -8.55 -15.28
CA ASN A 101 -6.68 -7.64 -16.35
C ASN A 101 -5.68 -6.56 -15.94
N LEU A 102 -5.43 -6.42 -14.63
CA LEU A 102 -4.45 -5.48 -14.09
C LEU A 102 -3.66 -6.15 -12.97
N ASN A 103 -2.34 -6.11 -13.07
CA ASN A 103 -1.43 -6.52 -12.01
C ASN A 103 -0.75 -5.29 -11.39
N LEU A 104 -0.78 -5.20 -10.07
CA LEU A 104 0.01 -4.30 -9.25
C LEU A 104 1.15 -5.11 -8.65
N ILE A 105 2.38 -4.87 -9.10
CA ILE A 105 3.56 -5.62 -8.69
C ILE A 105 4.38 -4.72 -7.80
N ILE A 106 4.52 -5.05 -6.53
CA ILE A 106 5.04 -4.16 -5.50
C ILE A 106 6.22 -4.80 -4.79
N SER A 107 7.40 -4.21 -4.97
CA SER A 107 8.61 -4.57 -4.23
C SER A 107 9.50 -3.36 -4.08
N LYS A 108 9.73 -2.92 -2.85
CA LYS A 108 10.61 -1.77 -2.58
C LYS A 108 12.01 -1.98 -3.17
N SER A 109 12.65 -3.10 -2.85
CA SER A 109 14.00 -3.42 -3.34
C SER A 109 14.06 -3.71 -4.83
N GLY A 110 12.95 -4.13 -5.42
CA GLY A 110 12.86 -4.64 -6.79
C GLY A 110 13.51 -6.01 -7.00
N ASN A 111 14.05 -6.62 -5.94
CA ASN A 111 14.79 -7.89 -5.98
C ASN A 111 14.22 -8.96 -5.04
N THR A 112 12.98 -8.79 -4.54
CA THR A 112 12.32 -9.79 -3.71
C THR A 112 12.00 -11.02 -4.54
N LEU A 113 12.65 -12.14 -4.27
CA LEU A 113 12.59 -13.36 -5.06
C LEU A 113 11.15 -13.86 -5.26
N GLU A 114 10.37 -13.89 -4.19
CA GLU A 114 8.99 -14.35 -4.21
C GLU A 114 8.10 -13.47 -5.10
N THR A 115 8.29 -12.16 -5.03
CA THR A 115 7.55 -11.21 -5.87
C THR A 115 7.89 -11.42 -7.35
N ILE A 116 9.17 -11.63 -7.65
CA ILE A 116 9.65 -11.87 -9.02
C ILE A 116 9.11 -13.20 -9.54
N ALA A 117 9.23 -14.28 -8.76
CA ALA A 117 8.74 -15.61 -9.14
C ALA A 117 7.23 -15.59 -9.42
N ASN A 118 6.45 -15.00 -8.50
CA ASN A 118 5.00 -14.87 -8.68
C ASN A 118 4.66 -14.01 -9.90
N ALA A 119 5.33 -12.87 -10.10
CA ALA A 119 5.10 -12.03 -11.26
C ALA A 119 5.40 -12.75 -12.57
N SER A 120 6.55 -13.43 -12.65
CA SER A 120 6.97 -14.19 -13.86
C SER A 120 6.01 -15.32 -14.21
N THR A 121 5.37 -15.93 -13.21
CA THR A 121 4.47 -17.07 -13.41
C THR A 121 3.03 -16.64 -13.73
N LEU A 122 2.57 -15.55 -13.11
CA LEU A 122 1.15 -15.18 -13.12
C LEU A 122 0.78 -14.16 -14.20
N ILE A 123 1.74 -13.35 -14.67
CA ILE A 123 1.48 -12.28 -15.63
C ILE A 123 1.38 -12.85 -17.05
N LYS A 124 0.35 -12.42 -17.76
CA LYS A 124 0.14 -12.77 -19.16
C LYS A 124 0.50 -11.58 -20.05
N SER A 125 0.89 -11.84 -21.29
CA SER A 125 1.29 -10.80 -22.26
C SER A 125 0.20 -9.74 -22.53
N LYS A 126 -1.06 -10.08 -22.36
CA LYS A 126 -2.22 -9.19 -22.55
C LYS A 126 -2.60 -8.36 -21.32
N ASP A 127 -2.01 -8.65 -20.17
CA ASP A 127 -2.37 -7.97 -18.92
C ASP A 127 -1.77 -6.57 -18.91
N SER A 128 -2.49 -5.64 -18.29
CA SER A 128 -1.94 -4.34 -17.91
C SER A 128 -1.15 -4.47 -16.61
N ASN A 129 -0.02 -3.79 -16.51
CA ASN A 129 0.86 -3.92 -15.37
C ASN A 129 1.28 -2.55 -14.83
N ILE A 130 1.25 -2.40 -13.51
CA ILE A 130 1.84 -1.29 -12.77
C ILE A 130 2.86 -1.87 -11.81
N VAL A 131 4.06 -1.32 -11.80
CA VAL A 131 5.15 -1.72 -10.90
C VAL A 131 5.43 -0.58 -9.93
N ILE A 132 5.50 -0.88 -8.64
CA ILE A 132 5.89 0.06 -7.59
C ILE A 132 7.21 -0.44 -7.00
N THR A 133 8.30 0.29 -7.27
CA THR A 133 9.65 -0.06 -6.81
C THR A 133 10.49 1.20 -6.61
N GLU A 134 11.62 1.11 -5.88
CA GLU A 134 12.56 2.23 -5.78
C GLU A 134 13.11 2.59 -7.17
N ASN A 135 13.44 3.88 -7.35
CA ASN A 135 14.09 4.37 -8.55
C ASN A 135 15.58 3.99 -8.53
N LYS A 136 15.86 2.73 -8.79
CA LYS A 136 17.21 2.16 -8.91
C LYS A 136 17.19 0.93 -9.81
N ASP A 137 18.35 0.54 -10.29
CA ASP A 137 18.49 -0.70 -11.05
C ASP A 137 18.10 -1.91 -10.21
N SER A 138 17.20 -2.72 -10.76
CA SER A 138 16.70 -3.92 -10.10
C SER A 138 16.03 -4.83 -11.12
N TYR A 139 15.94 -6.11 -10.80
CA TYR A 139 15.28 -7.09 -11.66
C TYR A 139 13.83 -6.68 -12.00
N LEU A 140 13.09 -6.17 -11.03
CA LEU A 140 11.70 -5.76 -11.24
C LEU A 140 11.60 -4.52 -12.14
N ALA A 141 12.55 -3.59 -12.06
CA ALA A 141 12.60 -2.44 -12.96
C ALA A 141 12.84 -2.89 -14.42
N ASP A 142 13.73 -3.88 -14.64
CA ASP A 142 13.99 -4.41 -15.97
C ASP A 142 12.82 -5.25 -16.51
N LEU A 143 12.19 -6.03 -15.63
CA LEU A 143 10.96 -6.75 -15.97
C LEU A 143 9.85 -5.76 -16.38
N ALA A 144 9.70 -4.66 -15.65
CA ALA A 144 8.71 -3.63 -15.95
C ALA A 144 8.94 -3.00 -17.33
N LYS A 145 10.19 -2.72 -17.70
CA LYS A 145 10.54 -2.23 -19.07
C LYS A 145 10.13 -3.24 -20.14
N LYS A 146 10.46 -4.54 -19.94
CA LYS A 146 10.09 -5.62 -20.87
C LYS A 146 8.57 -5.77 -21.02
N LEU A 147 7.83 -5.63 -19.94
CA LEU A 147 6.37 -5.69 -19.90
C LEU A 147 5.69 -4.41 -20.39
N LYS A 148 6.45 -3.34 -20.69
CA LYS A 148 5.92 -2.01 -20.96
C LYS A 148 4.96 -1.55 -19.85
N ALA A 149 5.28 -1.89 -18.60
CA ALA A 149 4.49 -1.55 -17.43
C ALA A 149 4.66 -0.08 -17.04
N GLU A 150 3.65 0.49 -16.39
CA GLU A 150 3.79 1.77 -15.70
C GLU A 150 4.68 1.60 -14.47
N ILE A 151 5.75 2.38 -14.35
CA ILE A 151 6.65 2.31 -13.20
C ILE A 151 6.39 3.50 -12.29
N LEU A 152 6.12 3.23 -11.02
CA LEU A 152 5.89 4.22 -9.97
C LEU A 152 6.98 4.09 -8.90
N GLU A 153 7.50 5.23 -8.47
CA GLU A 153 8.55 5.24 -7.47
C GLU A 153 8.02 4.88 -6.08
N HIS A 154 8.57 3.86 -5.46
CA HIS A 154 8.47 3.62 -4.03
C HIS A 154 9.51 4.50 -3.33
N LYS A 155 9.07 5.46 -2.53
CA LYS A 155 9.98 6.38 -1.85
C LYS A 155 10.95 5.63 -0.93
N ASN A 156 12.25 5.89 -1.08
CA ASN A 156 13.31 5.18 -0.36
C ASN A 156 13.24 5.33 1.16
N TYR A 157 12.73 6.47 1.66
CA TYR A 157 12.57 6.74 3.08
C TYR A 157 11.32 6.10 3.71
N VAL A 158 10.46 5.47 2.89
CA VAL A 158 9.30 4.73 3.37
C VAL A 158 9.66 3.26 3.52
N GLY A 159 9.72 2.77 4.75
CA GLY A 159 9.90 1.33 5.02
C GLY A 159 8.66 0.52 4.63
N GLY A 160 8.84 -0.73 4.21
CA GLY A 160 7.72 -1.59 3.79
C GLY A 160 6.58 -1.66 4.82
N ARG A 161 6.92 -1.80 6.10
CA ARG A 161 5.92 -1.85 7.20
C ARG A 161 5.14 -0.56 7.42
N TYR A 162 5.60 0.56 6.87
CA TYR A 162 5.00 1.89 7.02
C TYR A 162 4.42 2.42 5.72
N SER A 163 4.33 1.58 4.68
CA SER A 163 4.02 2.01 3.32
C SER A 163 2.52 2.12 3.00
N VAL A 164 1.64 1.70 3.89
CA VAL A 164 0.18 1.68 3.63
C VAL A 164 -0.39 3.06 3.25
N LEU A 165 0.14 4.14 3.80
CA LEU A 165 -0.31 5.51 3.49
C LEU A 165 0.51 6.20 2.38
N SER A 166 1.44 5.47 1.77
CA SER A 166 2.14 5.87 0.56
C SER A 166 1.42 5.36 -0.70
N GLU A 167 2.06 5.48 -1.86
CA GLU A 167 1.59 4.93 -3.14
C GLU A 167 1.24 3.44 -3.07
N VAL A 168 1.91 2.69 -2.18
CA VAL A 168 1.73 1.23 -2.02
C VAL A 168 0.30 0.86 -1.58
N GLY A 169 -0.28 1.60 -0.65
CA GLY A 169 -1.65 1.33 -0.21
C GLY A 169 -2.68 2.30 -0.82
N MET A 170 -2.29 3.54 -1.14
CA MET A 170 -3.24 4.55 -1.59
C MET A 170 -3.57 4.43 -3.07
N LEU A 171 -2.64 4.00 -3.94
CA LEU A 171 -2.97 3.69 -5.34
C LEU A 171 -4.05 2.57 -5.44
N PRO A 172 -3.86 1.40 -4.80
CA PRO A 172 -4.91 0.40 -4.78
C PRO A 172 -6.22 0.89 -4.17
N ALA A 173 -6.17 1.69 -3.09
CA ALA A 173 -7.37 2.25 -2.46
C ALA A 173 -8.16 3.14 -3.42
N GLU A 174 -7.50 3.99 -4.19
CA GLU A 174 -8.17 4.79 -5.24
C GLU A 174 -8.72 3.91 -6.38
N LEU A 175 -8.02 2.84 -6.74
CA LEU A 175 -8.53 1.85 -7.70
C LEU A 175 -9.75 1.09 -7.15
N MET A 176 -9.87 0.92 -5.84
CA MET A 176 -11.06 0.42 -5.15
C MET A 176 -12.22 1.43 -5.12
N ASN A 177 -12.05 2.63 -5.68
CA ASN A 177 -12.97 3.77 -5.59
C ASN A 177 -13.08 4.37 -4.17
N LEU A 178 -12.07 4.21 -3.35
CA LEU A 178 -11.98 4.84 -2.04
C LEU A 178 -11.28 6.20 -2.15
N ASN A 179 -11.62 7.11 -1.24
CA ASN A 179 -10.95 8.41 -1.16
C ASN A 179 -9.74 8.32 -0.24
N GLU A 180 -8.54 8.45 -0.80
CA GLU A 180 -7.26 8.34 -0.09
C GLU A 180 -7.11 9.38 1.04
N ASN A 181 -7.72 10.55 0.89
CA ASN A 181 -7.64 11.59 1.93
C ASN A 181 -8.36 11.20 3.22
N LYS A 182 -9.35 10.32 3.15
CA LYS A 182 -10.05 9.82 4.35
C LYS A 182 -9.15 8.98 5.25
N PHE A 183 -8.13 8.32 4.69
CA PHE A 183 -7.16 7.54 5.46
C PHE A 183 -6.17 8.40 6.25
N LYS A 184 -6.09 9.70 5.98
CA LYS A 184 -5.15 10.64 6.61
C LYS A 184 -5.82 11.62 7.58
N GLN A 185 -7.07 11.39 7.95
CA GLN A 185 -7.84 12.29 8.83
C GLN A 185 -7.61 12.01 10.33
N PHE A 186 -6.36 11.78 10.72
CA PHE A 186 -6.01 11.47 12.12
C PHE A 186 -6.32 12.60 13.10
N ASN A 187 -6.31 13.87 12.64
CA ASN A 187 -6.61 15.01 13.50
C ASN A 187 -8.00 14.94 14.11
N ASN A 188 -8.98 14.37 13.41
CA ASN A 188 -10.34 14.19 13.93
C ASN A 188 -10.36 13.19 15.09
N LEU A 189 -9.52 12.16 15.03
CA LEU A 189 -9.38 11.16 16.09
C LEU A 189 -8.69 11.75 17.32
N ILE A 190 -7.57 12.47 17.10
CA ILE A 190 -6.76 13.08 18.18
C ILE A 190 -7.54 14.19 18.93
N LYS A 191 -8.40 14.93 18.22
CA LYS A 191 -9.24 15.97 18.81
C LYS A 191 -10.46 15.43 19.57
N ASN A 192 -10.75 14.15 19.45
CA ASN A 192 -11.87 13.53 20.14
C ASN A 192 -11.53 13.31 21.61
N LYS A 193 -12.28 13.95 22.53
CA LYS A 193 -12.08 13.84 23.99
C LYS A 193 -12.12 12.39 24.51
N ILE A 194 -12.88 11.50 23.84
CA ILE A 194 -12.96 10.09 24.22
C ILE A 194 -11.63 9.36 23.93
N PHE A 195 -10.86 9.83 22.96
CA PHE A 195 -9.59 9.23 22.57
C PHE A 195 -8.40 9.79 23.35
N THR A 196 -8.52 11.02 23.86
CA THR A 196 -7.42 11.74 24.55
C THR A 196 -7.49 11.67 26.07
N ASN A 197 -8.59 11.21 26.64
CA ASN A 197 -8.78 10.93 28.09
C ASN A 197 -8.50 9.45 28.37
#